data_099c9eb1d987fe4e7aaad8b90eadb8f4
#
_entry.id   099c9eb1d987fe4e7aaad8b90eadb8f4
#
_cell.length_a   1.000
_cell.length_b   1.000
_cell.length_c   1.000
_cell.angle_alpha   90.00
_cell.angle_beta   90.00
_cell.angle_gamma   90.00
#
_symmetry.space_group_name_H-M   'P 1'
#
loop_
_entity.id
_entity.type
_entity.pdbx_description
1 polymer ?
#
loop_
_entity_poly.entity_id
_entity_poly.type
_entity_poly.pdbx_seq_one_letter_code
_entity_poly.pdbx_strand_id
1 'polypeptide(L)'
;MASKFRDYYEVLGVSRTASADEIKKAYRRLARKHHPDVNPADKTADGRFKELNEANAVLSDPEKRARYDQLGANWKAGTDFTPPPGWRAARPDVRAGGEQRFSDFFEGFFGGRKGATSFSMAGGDIDVEMGLSLEAAHGGGRRTLKLQGPEGPVNIEVTIPVGSRDGTIVRLAGQGEPGIGRGPAGDLLLHVRLDPHPVFQVVGVDDIQAELPVAPWEAALGAEVRVPTLEGPAKIEMKLPPGSQAGQRLRLRGEGLNRRGGGRGDEYLRLQIVNPPHLNQAEKELYAKLAAASRFDARAAAKGGHG
;
A
#
# COMPACT_ATOMS: atom_id res chain seq x y z
N MET A 1 -42.57 -28.08 8.25
CA MET A 1 -42.85 -26.67 8.58
C MET A 1 -42.52 -25.86 7.34
N ALA A 2 -43.46 -25.00 6.89
CA ALA A 2 -43.21 -24.18 5.71
C ALA A 2 -42.05 -23.19 6.00
N SER A 3 -41.01 -23.20 5.20
CA SER A 3 -39.89 -22.29 5.33
C SER A 3 -40.33 -20.91 4.81
N LYS A 4 -40.23 -19.88 5.66
CA LYS A 4 -40.56 -18.53 5.28
C LYS A 4 -39.44 -17.97 4.39
N PHE A 5 -39.83 -17.35 3.26
CA PHE A 5 -38.91 -16.61 2.40
C PHE A 5 -38.28 -15.46 3.19
N ARG A 6 -36.93 -15.35 3.15
CA ARG A 6 -36.18 -14.24 3.74
C ARG A 6 -35.46 -13.51 2.66
N ASP A 7 -35.49 -12.17 2.74
CA ASP A 7 -34.74 -11.34 1.81
C ASP A 7 -33.24 -11.33 2.19
N TYR A 8 -32.38 -11.95 1.37
CA TYR A 8 -30.95 -12.04 1.63
C TYR A 8 -30.25 -10.68 1.62
N TYR A 9 -30.78 -9.68 0.90
CA TYR A 9 -30.28 -8.32 0.97
C TYR A 9 -30.56 -7.68 2.32
N GLU A 10 -31.75 -7.92 2.89
CA GLU A 10 -32.09 -7.48 4.24
C GLU A 10 -31.25 -8.19 5.30
N VAL A 11 -30.99 -9.49 5.15
CA VAL A 11 -30.15 -10.27 6.05
C VAL A 11 -28.74 -9.70 6.12
N LEU A 12 -28.17 -9.29 4.99
CA LEU A 12 -26.85 -8.65 4.93
C LEU A 12 -26.88 -7.14 5.21
N GLY A 13 -28.07 -6.52 5.26
CA GLY A 13 -28.24 -5.08 5.46
C GLY A 13 -27.66 -4.25 4.31
N VAL A 14 -27.80 -4.72 3.06
CA VAL A 14 -27.34 -4.04 1.86
C VAL A 14 -28.48 -3.76 0.89
N SER A 15 -28.27 -2.79 -0.02
CA SER A 15 -29.23 -2.52 -1.10
C SER A 15 -29.28 -3.66 -2.11
N ARG A 16 -30.42 -3.86 -2.76
CA ARG A 16 -30.53 -4.79 -3.91
C ARG A 16 -29.64 -4.41 -5.08
N THR A 17 -29.23 -3.14 -5.16
CA THR A 17 -28.27 -2.62 -6.16
C THR A 17 -26.82 -2.70 -5.70
N ALA A 18 -26.54 -3.28 -4.53
CA ALA A 18 -25.20 -3.37 -3.99
C ALA A 18 -24.25 -4.15 -4.91
N SER A 19 -23.02 -3.66 -5.02
CA SER A 19 -21.92 -4.33 -5.73
C SER A 19 -21.50 -5.63 -5.03
N ALA A 20 -20.79 -6.50 -5.75
CA ALA A 20 -20.26 -7.74 -5.17
C ALA A 20 -19.32 -7.45 -3.98
N ASP A 21 -18.55 -6.36 -4.04
CA ASP A 21 -17.63 -5.96 -2.98
C ASP A 21 -18.37 -5.45 -1.73
N GLU A 22 -19.47 -4.69 -1.91
CA GLU A 22 -20.30 -4.24 -0.79
C GLU A 22 -20.98 -5.42 -0.09
N ILE A 23 -21.49 -6.40 -0.84
CA ILE A 23 -22.07 -7.63 -0.30
C ILE A 23 -21.01 -8.38 0.51
N LYS A 24 -19.82 -8.56 -0.03
CA LYS A 24 -18.71 -9.24 0.61
C LYS A 24 -18.25 -8.54 1.88
N LYS A 25 -18.16 -7.20 1.86
CA LYS A 25 -17.80 -6.38 3.02
C LYS A 25 -18.85 -6.45 4.14
N ALA A 26 -20.13 -6.35 3.78
CA ALA A 26 -21.24 -6.45 4.73
C ALA A 26 -21.27 -7.84 5.40
N TYR A 27 -21.14 -8.90 4.61
CA TYR A 27 -21.09 -10.26 5.12
C TYR A 27 -19.92 -10.44 6.10
N ARG A 28 -18.68 -10.05 5.75
CA ARG A 28 -17.52 -10.19 6.63
C ARG A 28 -17.73 -9.52 7.98
N ARG A 29 -18.28 -8.31 7.98
CA ARG A 29 -18.59 -7.56 9.21
C ARG A 29 -19.58 -8.29 10.10
N LEU A 30 -20.69 -8.80 9.50
CA LEU A 30 -21.73 -9.48 10.23
C LEU A 30 -21.34 -10.88 10.68
N ALA A 31 -20.59 -11.62 9.86
CA ALA A 31 -20.09 -12.94 10.19
C ALA A 31 -19.14 -12.91 11.40
N ARG A 32 -18.23 -11.92 11.47
CA ARG A 32 -17.39 -11.72 12.67
C ARG A 32 -18.21 -11.38 13.91
N LYS A 33 -19.22 -10.51 13.76
CA LYS A 33 -20.08 -10.08 14.87
C LYS A 33 -20.92 -11.23 15.43
N HIS A 34 -21.37 -12.18 14.61
CA HIS A 34 -22.25 -13.28 14.98
C HIS A 34 -21.57 -14.65 14.94
N HIS A 35 -20.22 -14.68 14.96
CA HIS A 35 -19.48 -15.94 14.98
C HIS A 35 -19.77 -16.70 16.29
N PRO A 36 -20.04 -18.02 16.26
CA PRO A 36 -20.34 -18.80 17.45
C PRO A 36 -19.18 -18.79 18.46
N ASP A 37 -17.92 -18.79 18.00
CA ASP A 37 -16.74 -18.74 18.88
C ASP A 37 -16.60 -17.40 19.61
N VAL A 38 -17.10 -16.31 19.03
CA VAL A 38 -17.08 -14.98 19.66
C VAL A 38 -18.29 -14.74 20.57
N ASN A 39 -19.39 -15.46 20.34
CA ASN A 39 -20.64 -15.33 21.10
C ASN A 39 -21.15 -16.68 21.63
N PRO A 40 -20.39 -17.40 22.45
CA PRO A 40 -20.76 -18.76 22.89
C PRO A 40 -22.02 -18.79 23.80
N ALA A 41 -22.41 -17.65 24.38
CA ALA A 41 -23.58 -17.53 25.23
C ALA A 41 -24.87 -17.16 24.48
N ASP A 42 -24.78 -16.71 23.22
CA ASP A 42 -25.96 -16.30 22.43
C ASP A 42 -26.49 -17.47 21.59
N LYS A 43 -27.53 -18.13 22.10
CA LYS A 43 -28.22 -19.22 21.39
C LYS A 43 -28.80 -18.81 20.03
N THR A 44 -28.94 -17.51 19.75
CA THR A 44 -29.44 -17.00 18.46
C THR A 44 -28.31 -16.71 17.45
N ALA A 45 -27.05 -16.65 17.92
CA ALA A 45 -25.89 -16.37 17.07
C ALA A 45 -25.69 -17.44 15.99
N ASP A 46 -25.84 -18.73 16.36
CA ASP A 46 -25.72 -19.85 15.41
C ASP A 46 -26.80 -19.77 14.29
N GLY A 47 -28.04 -19.44 14.64
CA GLY A 47 -29.10 -19.27 13.66
C GLY A 47 -28.85 -18.07 12.71
N ARG A 48 -28.42 -16.93 13.27
CA ARG A 48 -28.08 -15.75 12.48
C ARG A 48 -26.85 -15.98 11.60
N PHE A 49 -25.86 -16.67 12.11
CA PHE A 49 -24.65 -17.02 11.34
C PHE A 49 -24.97 -17.91 10.14
N LYS A 50 -25.87 -18.90 10.32
CA LYS A 50 -26.37 -19.75 9.23
C LYS A 50 -27.09 -18.94 8.15
N GLU A 51 -27.95 -18.01 8.55
CA GLU A 51 -28.67 -17.11 7.63
C GLU A 51 -27.71 -16.19 6.84
N LEU A 52 -26.68 -15.65 7.50
CA LEU A 52 -25.65 -14.83 6.86
C LEU A 52 -24.86 -15.64 5.83
N ASN A 53 -24.49 -16.89 6.17
CA ASN A 53 -23.78 -17.77 5.26
C ASN A 53 -24.61 -18.11 4.02
N GLU A 54 -25.89 -18.38 4.21
CA GLU A 54 -26.83 -18.65 3.12
C GLU A 54 -27.02 -17.44 2.21
N ALA A 55 -27.23 -16.26 2.77
CA ALA A 55 -27.34 -15.02 2.02
C ALA A 55 -26.09 -14.72 1.20
N ASN A 56 -24.92 -14.91 1.78
CA ASN A 56 -23.66 -14.71 1.08
C ASN A 56 -23.42 -15.77 -0.02
N ALA A 57 -23.73 -17.04 0.22
CA ALA A 57 -23.57 -18.10 -0.78
C ALA A 57 -24.42 -17.88 -2.05
N VAL A 58 -25.52 -17.16 -1.92
CA VAL A 58 -26.39 -16.79 -3.05
C VAL A 58 -25.95 -15.48 -3.69
N LEU A 59 -25.72 -14.44 -2.91
CA LEU A 59 -25.53 -13.08 -3.44
C LEU A 59 -24.08 -12.80 -3.91
N SER A 60 -23.09 -13.59 -3.47
CA SER A 60 -21.71 -13.46 -3.92
C SER A 60 -21.44 -14.10 -5.28
N ASP A 61 -22.28 -15.03 -5.72
CA ASP A 61 -22.21 -15.72 -7.01
C ASP A 61 -23.13 -15.04 -8.03
N PRO A 62 -22.60 -14.46 -9.14
CA PRO A 62 -23.42 -13.74 -10.11
C PRO A 62 -24.58 -14.56 -10.70
N GLU A 63 -24.37 -15.86 -10.96
CA GLU A 63 -25.43 -16.71 -11.53
C GLU A 63 -26.52 -17.01 -10.50
N LYS A 64 -26.14 -17.31 -9.26
CA LYS A 64 -27.08 -17.55 -8.18
C LYS A 64 -27.85 -16.28 -7.81
N ARG A 65 -27.16 -15.14 -7.77
CA ARG A 65 -27.77 -13.85 -7.54
C ARG A 65 -28.81 -13.53 -8.61
N ALA A 66 -28.47 -13.69 -9.89
CA ALA A 66 -29.41 -13.45 -10.99
C ALA A 66 -30.67 -14.34 -10.89
N ARG A 67 -30.50 -15.61 -10.53
CA ARG A 67 -31.63 -16.53 -10.30
C ARG A 67 -32.46 -16.13 -9.08
N TYR A 68 -31.81 -15.70 -8.01
CA TYR A 68 -32.47 -15.20 -6.81
C TYR A 68 -33.26 -13.92 -7.08
N ASP A 69 -32.69 -12.99 -7.83
CA ASP A 69 -33.33 -11.71 -8.19
C ASP A 69 -34.57 -11.94 -9.12
N GLN A 70 -34.49 -12.90 -10.03
CA GLN A 70 -35.66 -13.31 -10.85
C GLN A 70 -36.83 -13.85 -10.03
N LEU A 71 -36.52 -14.58 -8.95
CA LEU A 71 -37.57 -15.07 -8.04
C LEU A 71 -38.12 -13.95 -7.16
N GLY A 72 -37.21 -13.09 -6.64
CA GLY A 72 -37.56 -12.03 -5.70
C GLY A 72 -38.47 -10.93 -6.27
N ALA A 73 -38.56 -10.78 -7.60
CA ALA A 73 -39.49 -9.85 -8.24
C ALA A 73 -40.98 -10.14 -7.94
N ASN A 74 -41.31 -11.40 -7.61
CA ASN A 74 -42.70 -11.85 -7.42
C ASN A 74 -43.05 -12.21 -5.94
N TRP A 75 -42.11 -12.02 -4.98
CA TRP A 75 -42.29 -12.52 -3.62
C TRP A 75 -42.10 -11.42 -2.58
N LYS A 76 -43.02 -11.35 -1.62
CA LYS A 76 -42.90 -10.47 -0.44
C LYS A 76 -42.33 -11.27 0.73
N ALA A 77 -41.45 -10.63 1.51
CA ALA A 77 -40.89 -11.21 2.74
C ALA A 77 -42.02 -11.73 3.68
N GLY A 78 -41.88 -12.95 4.14
CA GLY A 78 -42.83 -13.58 5.08
C GLY A 78 -43.95 -14.41 4.46
N THR A 79 -44.01 -14.58 3.14
CA THR A 79 -44.96 -15.48 2.48
C THR A 79 -44.46 -16.93 2.46
N ASP A 80 -45.38 -17.89 2.55
CA ASP A 80 -45.08 -19.33 2.45
C ASP A 80 -44.59 -19.68 1.04
N PHE A 81 -43.47 -20.43 0.96
CA PHE A 81 -42.92 -20.86 -0.30
C PHE A 81 -43.82 -21.88 -0.98
N THR A 82 -44.35 -21.54 -2.13
CA THR A 82 -45.07 -22.48 -3.01
C THR A 82 -44.24 -22.70 -4.26
N PRO A 83 -43.67 -23.92 -4.49
CA PRO A 83 -42.85 -24.19 -5.66
C PRO A 83 -43.61 -24.01 -6.97
N PRO A 84 -42.98 -23.50 -8.04
CA PRO A 84 -43.60 -23.41 -9.37
C PRO A 84 -43.99 -24.78 -9.94
N PRO A 85 -45.00 -24.86 -10.85
CA PRO A 85 -45.37 -26.11 -11.51
C PRO A 85 -44.19 -26.69 -12.29
N GLY A 86 -43.81 -27.93 -12.01
CA GLY A 86 -42.64 -28.61 -12.61
C GLY A 86 -41.45 -28.73 -11.68
N TRP A 87 -41.51 -28.22 -10.47
CA TRP A 87 -40.48 -28.35 -9.43
C TRP A 87 -40.38 -29.78 -8.95
N ARG A 88 -39.26 -30.44 -9.17
CA ARG A 88 -38.91 -31.68 -8.53
C ARG A 88 -38.01 -31.42 -7.35
N ALA A 89 -38.55 -31.48 -6.14
CA ALA A 89 -37.76 -31.45 -4.93
C ALA A 89 -36.74 -32.61 -4.98
N ALA A 90 -35.47 -32.32 -4.91
CA ALA A 90 -34.44 -33.33 -4.69
C ALA A 90 -34.74 -34.00 -3.35
N ARG A 91 -34.97 -35.33 -3.36
CA ARG A 91 -35.16 -36.11 -2.12
C ARG A 91 -33.89 -35.94 -1.28
N PRO A 92 -33.98 -35.57 0.00
CA PRO A 92 -32.82 -35.48 0.87
C PRO A 92 -32.27 -36.91 1.08
N ASP A 93 -31.03 -37.13 0.65
CA ASP A 93 -30.29 -38.35 0.95
C ASP A 93 -29.79 -38.26 2.40
N VAL A 94 -30.40 -39.03 3.30
CA VAL A 94 -30.30 -38.95 4.77
C VAL A 94 -28.92 -39.45 5.30
N ARG A 95 -27.86 -39.48 4.47
CA ARG A 95 -26.56 -40.05 4.84
C ARG A 95 -25.35 -39.15 4.65
N ALA A 96 -25.45 -37.89 5.03
CA ALA A 96 -24.24 -37.06 5.18
C ALA A 96 -24.29 -36.34 6.53
N GLY A 97 -23.61 -36.89 7.50
CA GLY A 97 -23.40 -36.25 8.79
C GLY A 97 -22.48 -35.01 8.67
N GLY A 98 -23.00 -33.85 8.98
CA GLY A 98 -22.28 -32.60 9.05
C GLY A 98 -23.21 -31.50 9.56
N GLU A 99 -22.85 -30.87 10.64
CA GLU A 99 -23.67 -29.97 11.51
C GLU A 99 -24.10 -28.62 10.93
N GLN A 100 -24.04 -28.39 9.61
CA GLN A 100 -24.52 -27.15 9.00
C GLN A 100 -25.59 -27.44 7.95
N ARG A 101 -26.85 -27.59 8.40
CA ARG A 101 -28.00 -27.65 7.50
C ARG A 101 -28.36 -26.22 7.09
N PHE A 102 -28.29 -25.91 5.79
CA PHE A 102 -28.92 -24.73 5.19
C PHE A 102 -30.44 -24.87 5.29
N SER A 103 -31.17 -23.76 5.07
CA SER A 103 -32.61 -23.79 5.09
C SER A 103 -33.15 -24.71 4.00
N ASP A 104 -34.33 -25.33 4.25
CA ASP A 104 -35.01 -26.18 3.25
C ASP A 104 -35.25 -25.43 1.92
N PHE A 105 -35.32 -24.12 1.98
CA PHE A 105 -35.41 -23.22 0.81
C PHE A 105 -34.14 -23.26 -0.01
N PHE A 106 -32.96 -23.10 0.63
CA PHE A 106 -31.67 -23.12 -0.04
C PHE A 106 -31.37 -24.48 -0.67
N GLU A 107 -31.60 -25.57 0.08
CA GLU A 107 -31.39 -26.93 -0.42
C GLU A 107 -32.31 -27.26 -1.59
N GLY A 108 -33.57 -26.82 -1.53
CA GLY A 108 -34.53 -27.01 -2.63
C GLY A 108 -34.19 -26.25 -3.90
N PHE A 109 -33.62 -25.06 -3.79
CA PHE A 109 -33.39 -24.16 -4.93
C PHE A 109 -31.98 -24.23 -5.51
N PHE A 110 -30.96 -24.35 -4.65
CA PHE A 110 -29.54 -24.37 -5.03
C PHE A 110 -28.84 -25.71 -4.80
N GLY A 111 -29.48 -26.69 -4.12
CA GLY A 111 -28.93 -27.97 -3.70
C GLY A 111 -28.75 -29.05 -4.78
N GLY A 112 -28.82 -28.71 -6.04
CA GLY A 112 -28.58 -29.62 -7.16
C GLY A 112 -27.11 -29.91 -7.43
N ARG A 113 -26.62 -31.12 -6.98
CA ARG A 113 -25.32 -31.77 -7.26
C ARG A 113 -24.11 -31.37 -6.42
N LYS A 114 -23.72 -32.35 -5.58
CA LYS A 114 -22.41 -32.68 -5.03
C LYS A 114 -21.65 -31.59 -4.24
N GLY A 115 -21.51 -31.88 -2.97
CA GLY A 115 -20.47 -31.41 -2.09
C GLY A 115 -20.99 -30.55 -0.94
N ALA A 116 -21.00 -31.17 0.25
CA ALA A 116 -20.88 -30.38 1.48
C ALA A 116 -19.58 -29.58 1.39
N THR A 117 -19.62 -28.43 0.72
CA THR A 117 -18.52 -27.48 0.75
C THR A 117 -18.51 -26.89 2.14
N SER A 118 -17.58 -27.36 2.97
CA SER A 118 -17.19 -26.60 4.14
C SER A 118 -17.00 -25.15 3.66
N PHE A 119 -17.84 -24.26 4.17
CA PHE A 119 -17.82 -22.85 3.75
C PHE A 119 -16.42 -22.29 4.05
N SER A 120 -15.75 -21.90 3.01
CA SER A 120 -14.37 -21.38 3.08
C SER A 120 -14.33 -20.09 2.28
N MET A 121 -14.04 -19.00 2.94
CA MET A 121 -13.87 -17.69 2.30
C MET A 121 -12.49 -17.13 2.62
N ALA A 122 -11.76 -16.74 1.59
CA ALA A 122 -10.48 -16.07 1.77
C ALA A 122 -10.65 -14.73 2.51
N GLY A 123 -9.71 -14.42 3.36
CA GLY A 123 -9.60 -13.12 4.01
C GLY A 123 -9.44 -11.99 2.98
N GLY A 124 -9.67 -10.75 3.41
CA GLY A 124 -9.40 -9.57 2.58
C GLY A 124 -7.93 -9.20 2.61
N ASP A 125 -7.45 -8.59 1.53
CA ASP A 125 -6.15 -7.97 1.53
C ASP A 125 -6.20 -6.67 2.35
N ILE A 126 -5.06 -6.31 2.96
CA ILE A 126 -4.91 -5.09 3.74
C ILE A 126 -3.86 -4.22 3.05
N ASP A 127 -4.23 -2.97 2.75
CA ASP A 127 -3.32 -1.98 2.21
C ASP A 127 -2.79 -1.10 3.34
N VAL A 128 -1.45 -0.94 3.41
CA VAL A 128 -0.77 -0.11 4.41
C VAL A 128 0.30 0.73 3.73
N GLU A 129 0.34 2.02 4.04
CA GLU A 129 1.45 2.89 3.66
C GLU A 129 2.62 2.69 4.63
N MET A 130 3.83 2.57 4.07
CA MET A 130 5.06 2.44 4.82
C MET A 130 6.04 3.56 4.45
N GLY A 131 6.31 4.47 5.41
CA GLY A 131 7.40 5.43 5.28
C GLY A 131 8.76 4.73 5.27
N LEU A 132 9.62 5.11 4.35
CA LEU A 132 10.94 4.52 4.19
C LEU A 132 11.98 5.61 3.94
N SER A 133 13.06 5.62 4.72
CA SER A 133 14.16 6.54 4.48
C SER A 133 14.85 6.22 3.15
N LEU A 134 15.49 7.22 2.56
CA LEU A 134 16.14 7.09 1.26
C LEU A 134 17.27 6.05 1.29
N GLU A 135 18.03 5.97 2.38
CA GLU A 135 19.09 4.97 2.59
C GLU A 135 18.50 3.57 2.70
N ALA A 136 17.38 3.43 3.41
CA ALA A 136 16.72 2.14 3.55
C ALA A 136 16.13 1.65 2.22
N ALA A 137 15.63 2.56 1.39
CA ALA A 137 15.17 2.25 0.04
C ALA A 137 16.33 1.91 -0.90
N HIS A 138 17.46 2.62 -0.77
CA HIS A 138 18.70 2.37 -1.51
C HIS A 138 19.29 1.00 -1.18
N GLY A 139 19.50 0.70 0.11
CA GLY A 139 20.16 -0.52 0.56
C GLY A 139 19.23 -1.74 0.65
N GLY A 140 17.92 -1.52 0.78
CA GLY A 140 16.97 -2.60 1.02
C GLY A 140 17.18 -3.29 2.38
N GLY A 141 16.80 -4.57 2.42
CA GLY A 141 17.06 -5.42 3.58
C GLY A 141 15.85 -5.68 4.47
N ARG A 142 16.06 -6.40 5.57
CA ARG A 142 14.99 -6.76 6.51
C ARG A 142 14.63 -5.59 7.41
N ARG A 143 13.33 -5.39 7.62
CA ARG A 143 12.75 -4.40 8.51
C ARG A 143 11.63 -5.01 9.33
N THR A 144 11.50 -4.57 10.57
CA THR A 144 10.37 -4.95 11.42
C THR A 144 9.35 -3.81 11.42
N LEU A 145 8.14 -4.09 10.98
CA LEU A 145 7.00 -3.17 11.04
C LEU A 145 6.15 -3.48 12.26
N LYS A 146 5.70 -2.44 12.93
CA LYS A 146 4.71 -2.53 14.00
C LYS A 146 3.37 -2.10 13.42
N LEU A 147 2.46 -3.05 13.27
CA LEU A 147 1.10 -2.78 12.81
C LEU A 147 0.12 -2.96 13.95
N GLN A 148 -0.93 -2.16 13.96
CA GLN A 148 -2.03 -2.30 14.91
C GLN A 148 -3.00 -3.37 14.38
N GLY A 149 -2.94 -4.56 14.93
CA GLY A 149 -3.87 -5.64 14.63
C GLY A 149 -5.14 -5.58 15.51
N PRO A 150 -6.13 -6.42 15.24
CA PRO A 150 -7.37 -6.50 16.03
C PRO A 150 -7.13 -6.90 17.50
N GLU A 151 -6.10 -7.68 17.77
CA GLU A 151 -5.74 -8.19 19.11
C GLU A 151 -4.59 -7.42 19.74
N GLY A 152 -4.12 -6.33 19.13
CA GLY A 152 -3.02 -5.51 19.60
C GLY A 152 -1.90 -5.33 18.57
N PRO A 153 -0.76 -4.72 19.00
CA PRO A 153 0.36 -4.47 18.09
C PRO A 153 1.04 -5.78 17.67
N VAL A 154 1.18 -5.98 16.36
CA VAL A 154 1.85 -7.12 15.73
C VAL A 154 3.15 -6.66 15.09
N ASN A 155 4.25 -7.37 15.33
CA ASN A 155 5.52 -7.14 14.65
C ASN A 155 5.62 -8.05 13.43
N ILE A 156 5.77 -7.47 12.24
CA ILE A 156 5.90 -8.21 10.98
C ILE A 156 7.27 -7.94 10.40
N GLU A 157 8.02 -8.99 10.09
CA GLU A 157 9.28 -8.87 9.37
C GLU A 157 9.02 -8.75 7.86
N VAL A 158 9.59 -7.69 7.27
CA VAL A 158 9.46 -7.37 5.85
C VAL A 158 10.83 -7.30 5.22
N THR A 159 11.00 -7.91 4.08
CA THR A 159 12.19 -7.73 3.25
C THR A 159 11.91 -6.65 2.20
N ILE A 160 12.55 -5.50 2.35
CA ILE A 160 12.48 -4.40 1.39
C ILE A 160 13.42 -4.72 0.23
N PRO A 161 12.94 -4.75 -1.01
CA PRO A 161 13.80 -4.92 -2.17
C PRO A 161 14.79 -3.77 -2.31
N VAL A 162 16.04 -4.09 -2.67
CA VAL A 162 17.05 -3.08 -2.99
C VAL A 162 16.53 -2.19 -4.12
N GLY A 163 16.71 -0.90 -3.97
CA GLY A 163 16.27 0.07 -4.95
C GLY A 163 14.75 0.25 -4.99
N SER A 164 14.06 0.08 -3.86
CA SER A 164 12.64 0.43 -3.72
C SER A 164 12.41 1.92 -3.98
N ARG A 165 11.26 2.26 -4.54
CA ARG A 165 10.88 3.62 -4.92
C ARG A 165 9.53 3.97 -4.31
N ASP A 166 9.20 5.24 -4.37
CA ASP A 166 7.86 5.70 -4.08
C ASP A 166 6.85 4.94 -4.93
N GLY A 167 5.77 4.44 -4.29
CA GLY A 167 4.77 3.58 -4.95
C GLY A 167 5.20 2.11 -5.16
N THR A 168 6.37 1.68 -4.67
CA THR A 168 6.72 0.24 -4.66
C THR A 168 5.75 -0.52 -3.76
N ILE A 169 5.17 -1.62 -4.24
CA ILE A 169 4.29 -2.47 -3.45
C ILE A 169 5.06 -3.73 -3.05
N VAL A 170 5.12 -3.97 -1.74
CA VAL A 170 5.68 -5.21 -1.15
C VAL A 170 4.53 -6.05 -0.64
N ARG A 171 4.32 -7.22 -1.24
CA ARG A 171 3.25 -8.16 -0.87
C ARG A 171 3.76 -9.17 0.15
N LEU A 172 3.05 -9.29 1.25
CA LEU A 172 3.27 -10.30 2.27
C LEU A 172 2.10 -11.28 2.27
N ALA A 173 2.33 -12.46 1.72
CA ALA A 173 1.28 -13.47 1.56
C ALA A 173 0.75 -13.95 2.92
N GLY A 174 -0.58 -14.03 3.04
CA GLY A 174 -1.25 -14.53 4.22
C GLY A 174 -1.18 -13.64 5.47
N GLN A 175 -0.74 -12.38 5.33
CA GLN A 175 -0.66 -11.41 6.44
C GLN A 175 -1.81 -10.38 6.40
N GLY A 176 -2.81 -10.61 5.57
CA GLY A 176 -4.03 -9.81 5.50
C GLY A 176 -5.08 -10.21 6.53
N GLU A 177 -6.34 -9.94 6.24
CA GLU A 177 -7.44 -10.37 7.11
C GLU A 177 -7.55 -11.90 7.19
N PRO A 178 -7.85 -12.46 8.36
CA PRO A 178 -8.08 -13.90 8.50
C PRO A 178 -9.25 -14.35 7.63
N GLY A 179 -9.12 -15.50 7.00
CA GLY A 179 -10.21 -16.15 6.27
C GLY A 179 -11.30 -16.65 7.22
N ILE A 180 -12.48 -16.95 6.67
CA ILE A 180 -13.60 -17.51 7.42
C ILE A 180 -13.66 -19.02 7.16
N GLY A 181 -13.87 -19.80 8.21
CA GLY A 181 -13.88 -21.26 8.15
C GLY A 181 -12.46 -21.81 7.84
N ARG A 182 -12.33 -22.55 6.70
CA ARG A 182 -11.01 -23.03 6.22
C ARG A 182 -10.39 -22.14 5.15
N GLY A 183 -10.89 -20.90 4.98
CA GLY A 183 -10.38 -19.94 4.00
C GLY A 183 -8.96 -19.48 4.37
N PRO A 184 -8.07 -19.29 3.38
CA PRO A 184 -6.76 -18.70 3.64
C PRO A 184 -6.92 -17.24 4.07
N ALA A 185 -5.97 -16.73 4.84
CA ALA A 185 -5.87 -15.29 5.09
C ALA A 185 -5.59 -14.53 3.78
N GLY A 186 -6.01 -13.29 3.70
CA GLY A 186 -5.63 -12.37 2.63
C GLY A 186 -4.16 -11.96 2.74
N ASP A 187 -3.73 -11.07 1.87
CA ASP A 187 -2.36 -10.56 1.84
C ASP A 187 -2.26 -9.16 2.45
N LEU A 188 -1.08 -8.82 2.93
CA LEU A 188 -0.74 -7.46 3.31
C LEU A 188 0.03 -6.81 2.16
N LEU A 189 -0.48 -5.71 1.64
CA LEU A 189 0.12 -4.91 0.58
C LEU A 189 0.73 -3.65 1.20
N LEU A 190 2.06 -3.59 1.24
CA LEU A 190 2.78 -2.44 1.77
C LEU A 190 3.13 -1.49 0.62
N HIS A 191 2.54 -0.32 0.63
CA HIS A 191 2.84 0.76 -0.31
C HIS A 191 3.99 1.59 0.25
N VAL A 192 5.16 1.46 -0.35
CA VAL A 192 6.34 2.22 0.04
C VAL A 192 6.16 3.69 -0.33
N ARG A 193 6.39 4.57 0.64
CA ARG A 193 6.49 6.01 0.47
C ARG A 193 7.85 6.47 0.96
N LEU A 194 8.60 7.17 0.11
CA LEU A 194 9.89 7.71 0.52
C LEU A 194 9.70 8.93 1.42
N ASP A 195 10.36 8.91 2.57
CA ASP A 195 10.39 10.07 3.46
C ASP A 195 11.26 11.17 2.85
N PRO A 196 10.91 12.47 3.05
CA PRO A 196 11.76 13.56 2.65
C PRO A 196 13.14 13.45 3.29
N HIS A 197 14.20 13.54 2.46
CA HIS A 197 15.57 13.49 2.97
C HIS A 197 16.16 14.89 3.13
N PRO A 198 16.91 15.20 4.24
CA PRO A 198 17.40 16.56 4.51
C PRO A 198 18.45 17.04 3.52
N VAL A 199 19.16 16.15 2.85
CA VAL A 199 20.27 16.50 1.93
C VAL A 199 19.93 16.14 0.48
N PHE A 200 19.30 15.00 0.24
CA PHE A 200 19.09 14.46 -1.10
C PHE A 200 17.64 14.60 -1.57
N GLN A 201 17.49 14.90 -2.85
CA GLN A 201 16.22 14.85 -3.55
C GLN A 201 16.32 13.82 -4.68
N VAL A 202 15.31 12.97 -4.81
CA VAL A 202 15.24 12.02 -5.94
C VAL A 202 14.83 12.80 -7.19
N VAL A 203 15.61 12.62 -8.27
CA VAL A 203 15.37 13.25 -9.57
C VAL A 203 15.22 12.16 -10.63
N GLY A 204 14.09 12.19 -11.33
CA GLY A 204 13.76 11.10 -12.26
C GLY A 204 13.46 9.79 -11.52
N VAL A 205 14.05 8.68 -11.96
CA VAL A 205 13.77 7.34 -11.41
C VAL A 205 14.84 6.91 -10.38
N ASP A 206 16.13 7.07 -10.71
CA ASP A 206 17.23 6.49 -9.95
C ASP A 206 18.30 7.52 -9.56
N ASP A 207 18.19 8.72 -10.09
CA ASP A 207 19.17 9.78 -9.81
C ASP A 207 18.80 10.55 -8.55
N ILE A 208 19.81 11.11 -7.90
CA ILE A 208 19.65 11.99 -6.76
C ILE A 208 20.33 13.32 -7.00
N GLN A 209 19.86 14.33 -6.31
CA GLN A 209 20.45 15.68 -6.33
C GLN A 209 20.68 16.17 -4.92
N ALA A 210 21.82 16.82 -4.70
CA ALA A 210 22.14 17.53 -3.46
C ALA A 210 22.70 18.91 -3.76
N GLU A 211 22.55 19.82 -2.80
CA GLU A 211 23.25 21.10 -2.82
C GLU A 211 24.68 20.91 -2.27
N LEU A 212 25.65 21.45 -2.98
CA LEU A 212 27.07 21.46 -2.55
C LEU A 212 27.49 22.87 -2.21
N PRO A 213 27.52 23.24 -0.91
CA PRO A 213 28.03 24.52 -0.50
C PRO A 213 29.56 24.56 -0.68
N VAL A 214 30.04 25.61 -1.33
CA VAL A 214 31.46 25.87 -1.56
C VAL A 214 31.78 27.32 -1.23
N ALA A 215 32.98 27.56 -0.74
CA ALA A 215 33.45 28.94 -0.49
C ALA A 215 33.76 29.67 -1.81
N PRO A 216 33.68 31.01 -1.85
CA PRO A 216 33.98 31.80 -3.05
C PRO A 216 35.36 31.54 -3.62
N TRP A 217 36.38 31.36 -2.77
CA TRP A 217 37.75 31.05 -3.21
C TRP A 217 37.89 29.63 -3.76
N GLU A 218 37.12 28.65 -3.24
CA GLU A 218 37.11 27.31 -3.78
C GLU A 218 36.49 27.28 -5.18
N ALA A 219 35.40 28.00 -5.39
CA ALA A 219 34.78 28.14 -6.69
C ALA A 219 35.67 28.87 -7.70
N ALA A 220 36.37 29.93 -7.28
CA ALA A 220 37.20 30.75 -8.14
C ALA A 220 38.54 30.07 -8.52
N LEU A 221 39.21 29.43 -7.55
CA LEU A 221 40.54 28.90 -7.70
C LEU A 221 40.55 27.39 -8.01
N GLY A 222 39.44 26.72 -7.81
CA GLY A 222 39.32 25.26 -7.78
C GLY A 222 39.75 24.69 -6.42
N ALA A 223 39.21 23.55 -6.06
CA ALA A 223 39.51 22.87 -4.80
C ALA A 223 39.22 21.39 -4.90
N GLU A 224 39.72 20.62 -3.96
CA GLU A 224 39.27 19.27 -3.69
C GLU A 224 38.24 19.36 -2.56
N VAL A 225 36.98 18.97 -2.85
CA VAL A 225 35.86 19.07 -1.92
C VAL A 225 35.30 17.70 -1.60
N ARG A 226 34.90 17.49 -0.35
CA ARG A 226 34.23 16.29 0.08
C ARG A 226 32.76 16.41 -0.19
N VAL A 227 32.19 15.39 -0.82
CA VAL A 227 30.78 15.37 -1.21
C VAL A 227 29.97 14.38 -0.39
N PRO A 228 28.74 14.70 -0.03
CA PRO A 228 27.86 13.77 0.66
C PRO A 228 27.53 12.59 -0.24
N THR A 229 27.31 11.41 0.32
CA THR A 229 26.83 10.23 -0.38
C THR A 229 25.77 9.51 0.45
N LEU A 230 24.90 8.72 -0.17
CA LEU A 230 23.89 7.92 0.55
C LEU A 230 24.51 6.83 1.44
N GLU A 231 25.73 6.42 1.16
CA GLU A 231 26.42 5.36 1.92
C GLU A 231 27.12 5.85 3.20
N GLY A 232 26.93 7.13 3.56
CA GLY A 232 27.46 7.70 4.77
C GLY A 232 28.28 8.99 4.58
N PRO A 233 28.92 9.51 5.64
CA PRO A 233 29.57 10.80 5.59
C PRO A 233 30.71 10.81 4.59
N ALA A 234 30.68 11.78 3.74
CA ALA A 234 31.67 12.27 2.77
C ALA A 234 32.89 11.38 2.54
N LYS A 235 32.73 10.31 1.73
CA LYS A 235 33.85 9.40 1.37
C LYS A 235 34.48 9.77 0.04
N ILE A 236 33.80 10.58 -0.78
CA ILE A 236 34.25 10.92 -2.13
C ILE A 236 34.85 12.32 -2.09
N GLU A 237 36.08 12.45 -2.54
CA GLU A 237 36.72 13.72 -2.83
C GLU A 237 36.57 14.01 -4.32
N MET A 238 35.97 15.17 -4.62
CA MET A 238 35.75 15.62 -5.99
C MET A 238 36.56 16.87 -6.27
N LYS A 239 37.15 16.91 -7.45
CA LYS A 239 37.90 18.08 -7.92
C LYS A 239 36.94 19.11 -8.50
N LEU A 240 36.85 20.27 -7.87
CA LEU A 240 36.10 21.41 -8.35
C LEU A 240 36.98 22.20 -9.36
N PRO A 241 36.51 22.40 -10.61
CA PRO A 241 37.26 23.18 -11.59
C PRO A 241 37.35 24.66 -11.18
N PRO A 242 38.50 25.35 -11.49
CA PRO A 242 38.58 26.79 -11.31
C PRO A 242 37.51 27.52 -12.14
N GLY A 243 36.96 28.58 -11.58
CA GLY A 243 35.91 29.39 -12.25
C GLY A 243 34.52 28.77 -12.21
N SER A 244 34.30 27.78 -11.35
CA SER A 244 32.98 27.18 -11.13
C SER A 244 31.96 28.23 -10.70
N GLN A 245 30.71 28.12 -11.21
CA GLN A 245 29.65 29.08 -10.99
C GLN A 245 28.53 28.53 -10.10
N ALA A 246 27.85 29.43 -9.37
CA ALA A 246 26.65 29.07 -8.62
C ALA A 246 25.58 28.47 -9.54
N GLY A 247 24.92 27.38 -9.09
CA GLY A 247 23.93 26.66 -9.87
C GLY A 247 24.49 25.67 -10.90
N GLN A 248 25.82 25.66 -11.12
CA GLN A 248 26.47 24.64 -11.97
C GLN A 248 26.23 23.25 -11.39
N ARG A 249 25.92 22.29 -12.28
CA ARG A 249 25.68 20.89 -11.89
C ARG A 249 26.91 20.04 -12.19
N LEU A 250 27.35 19.32 -11.17
CA LEU A 250 28.43 18.35 -11.27
C LEU A 250 27.84 16.94 -11.13
N ARG A 251 28.28 16.00 -11.92
CA ARG A 251 27.76 14.64 -11.96
C ARG A 251 28.75 13.66 -11.34
N LEU A 252 28.30 12.91 -10.38
CA LEU A 252 28.99 11.74 -9.83
C LEU A 252 28.32 10.48 -10.40
N ARG A 253 29.05 9.80 -11.28
CA ARG A 253 28.51 8.60 -11.94
C ARG A 253 28.40 7.43 -10.98
N GLY A 254 27.22 6.78 -10.96
CA GLY A 254 26.99 5.60 -10.16
C GLY A 254 26.86 5.84 -8.65
N GLU A 255 26.66 7.09 -8.22
CA GLU A 255 26.44 7.45 -6.81
C GLU A 255 24.97 7.75 -6.47
N GLY A 256 24.07 7.50 -7.42
CA GLY A 256 22.62 7.56 -7.21
C GLY A 256 22.06 6.31 -6.56
N LEU A 257 20.74 6.16 -6.66
CA LEU A 257 20.02 5.05 -6.05
C LEU A 257 20.28 3.71 -6.77
N ASN A 258 20.36 2.65 -6.00
CA ASN A 258 20.44 1.30 -6.54
C ASN A 258 19.22 0.97 -7.42
N ARG A 259 19.43 0.21 -8.49
CA ARG A 259 18.38 -0.29 -9.39
C ARG A 259 18.02 -1.71 -9.05
N ARG A 260 16.74 -2.08 -9.24
CA ARG A 260 16.27 -3.45 -9.02
C ARG A 260 16.97 -4.50 -9.88
N GLY A 261 17.44 -4.13 -11.06
CA GLY A 261 18.15 -5.01 -12.01
C GLY A 261 19.67 -4.95 -11.92
N GLY A 262 20.21 -4.28 -10.92
CA GLY A 262 21.64 -4.02 -10.78
C GLY A 262 22.07 -2.68 -11.39
N GLY A 263 23.22 -2.18 -10.96
CA GLY A 263 23.72 -0.83 -11.28
C GLY A 263 23.07 0.24 -10.39
N ARG A 264 23.50 1.49 -10.61
CA ARG A 264 23.06 2.67 -9.86
C ARG A 264 22.67 3.80 -10.80
N GLY A 265 21.89 4.74 -10.32
CA GLY A 265 21.74 6.07 -10.90
C GLY A 265 22.95 6.94 -10.65
N ASP A 266 22.85 8.20 -10.96
CA ASP A 266 23.89 9.19 -10.75
C ASP A 266 23.48 10.18 -9.66
N GLU A 267 24.50 10.79 -9.04
CA GLU A 267 24.28 11.92 -8.15
C GLU A 267 24.64 13.23 -8.88
N TYR A 268 23.76 14.20 -8.76
CA TYR A 268 23.98 15.57 -9.27
C TYR A 268 24.15 16.53 -8.12
N LEU A 269 25.34 17.17 -8.08
CA LEU A 269 25.66 18.18 -7.09
C LEU A 269 25.43 19.56 -7.71
N ARG A 270 24.55 20.34 -7.12
CA ARG A 270 24.31 21.72 -7.52
C ARG A 270 25.13 22.66 -6.67
N LEU A 271 26.09 23.35 -7.28
CA LEU A 271 26.98 24.27 -6.57
C LEU A 271 26.21 25.45 -5.97
N GLN A 272 26.44 25.68 -4.68
CA GLN A 272 25.95 26.82 -3.96
C GLN A 272 27.15 27.60 -3.39
N ILE A 273 27.48 28.76 -3.96
CA ILE A 273 28.55 29.60 -3.43
C ILE A 273 28.05 30.32 -2.18
N VAL A 274 28.68 30.03 -1.03
CA VAL A 274 28.29 30.57 0.28
C VAL A 274 29.41 31.43 0.83
N ASN A 275 29.08 32.67 1.21
CA ASN A 275 30.00 33.52 1.91
C ASN A 275 30.07 33.15 3.40
N PRO A 276 31.22 33.29 4.07
CA PRO A 276 31.32 33.18 5.52
C PRO A 276 30.36 34.18 6.18
N PRO A 277 29.52 33.72 7.16
CA PRO A 277 28.56 34.59 7.83
C PRO A 277 29.24 35.70 8.67
N HIS A 278 30.45 35.40 9.15
CA HIS A 278 31.26 36.34 9.94
C HIS A 278 32.69 36.34 9.41
N LEU A 279 33.14 37.52 8.97
CA LEU A 279 34.50 37.72 8.51
C LEU A 279 35.35 38.31 9.66
N ASN A 280 36.54 37.75 9.85
CA ASN A 280 37.55 38.36 10.70
C ASN A 280 38.18 39.57 10.01
N GLN A 281 39.06 40.36 10.72
CA GLN A 281 39.66 41.55 10.19
C GLN A 281 40.53 41.29 8.94
N ALA A 282 41.32 40.26 8.97
CA ALA A 282 42.19 39.90 7.84
C ALA A 282 41.40 39.48 6.58
N GLU A 283 40.30 38.73 6.76
CA GLU A 283 39.41 38.36 5.66
C GLU A 283 38.75 39.61 5.03
N LYS A 284 38.25 40.54 5.85
CA LYS A 284 37.68 41.81 5.37
C LYS A 284 38.68 42.62 4.51
N GLU A 285 39.95 42.70 4.95
CA GLU A 285 41.00 43.37 4.22
C GLU A 285 41.33 42.67 2.89
N LEU A 286 41.34 41.35 2.85
CA LEU A 286 41.56 40.58 1.61
C LEU A 286 40.39 40.78 0.64
N TYR A 287 39.15 40.72 1.10
CA TYR A 287 37.98 40.99 0.26
C TYR A 287 37.98 42.46 -0.26
N ALA A 288 38.37 43.42 0.54
CA ALA A 288 38.48 44.81 0.12
C ALA A 288 39.55 45.01 -0.97
N LYS A 289 40.69 44.37 -0.82
CA LYS A 289 41.77 44.35 -1.84
C LYS A 289 41.32 43.71 -3.14
N LEU A 290 40.61 42.58 -3.03
CA LEU A 290 40.07 41.88 -4.19
C LEU A 290 39.04 42.74 -4.92
N ALA A 291 38.13 43.38 -4.19
CA ALA A 291 37.12 44.28 -4.76
C ALA A 291 37.75 45.48 -5.49
N ALA A 292 38.84 46.03 -4.95
CA ALA A 292 39.55 47.16 -5.59
C ALA A 292 40.34 46.71 -6.84
N ALA A 293 40.85 45.50 -6.87
CA ALA A 293 41.63 44.96 -7.99
C ALA A 293 40.75 44.40 -9.12
N SER A 294 39.56 43.93 -8.80
CA SER A 294 38.67 43.31 -9.76
C SER A 294 37.92 44.34 -10.63
N ARG A 295 37.85 44.02 -11.93
CA ARG A 295 36.99 44.75 -12.90
C ARG A 295 35.66 44.00 -13.16
N PHE A 296 35.41 42.94 -12.43
CA PHE A 296 34.22 42.11 -12.66
C PHE A 296 32.95 42.81 -12.15
N ASP A 297 31.97 42.95 -13.04
CA ASP A 297 30.63 43.48 -12.69
C ASP A 297 29.61 42.30 -12.79
N ALA A 298 29.22 41.78 -11.64
CA ALA A 298 28.26 40.71 -11.54
C ALA A 298 26.88 41.06 -12.12
N ARG A 299 26.47 42.34 -12.08
CA ARG A 299 25.17 42.77 -12.59
C ARG A 299 25.17 42.93 -14.12
N ALA A 300 26.30 43.33 -14.70
CA ALA A 300 26.48 43.36 -16.15
C ALA A 300 26.53 41.92 -16.72
N ALA A 301 27.21 41.01 -16.04
CA ALA A 301 27.27 39.59 -16.44
C ALA A 301 25.91 38.90 -16.41
N ALA A 302 25.02 39.25 -15.45
CA ALA A 302 23.67 38.68 -15.38
C ALA A 302 22.75 39.11 -16.53
N LYS A 303 23.02 40.26 -17.19
CA LYS A 303 22.24 40.74 -18.34
C LYS A 303 22.64 40.07 -19.67
N GLY A 304 23.82 39.46 -19.76
CA GLY A 304 24.33 38.81 -20.98
C GLY A 304 24.03 37.31 -21.09
N GLY A 305 23.41 36.69 -20.09
CA GLY A 305 23.26 35.25 -19.98
C GLY A 305 21.94 34.68 -20.54
N HIS A 306 21.21 35.38 -21.40
CA HIS A 306 20.04 34.86 -22.12
C HIS A 306 20.31 34.91 -23.62
N GLY A 307 21.18 34.05 -24.11
CA GLY A 307 21.43 33.78 -25.50
C GLY A 307 21.57 32.28 -25.71
#